data_01db5878b07d762526b83256cde0b564
#
_entry.id   01db5878b07d762526b83256cde0b564
#
_cell.length_a   1.000
_cell.length_b   1.000
_cell.length_c   1.000
_cell.angle_alpha   90.00
_cell.angle_beta   90.00
_cell.angle_gamma   90.00
#
_symmetry.space_group_name_H-M   'P 1'
#
loop_
_entity.id
_entity.type
_entity.pdbx_description
1 polymer ?
#
loop_
_entity_poly.entity_id
_entity_poly.type
_entity_poly.pdbx_seq_one_letter_code
_entity_poly.pdbx_strand_id
1 'polypeptide(L)'
;VPTPLSYLQTINPNDIENISVLKGGSAAALYGSAAANGVLYVSTKTGERGRPNITYSLTTTFDKMSYFPKYQKRFGSGSEDGTTGFGYYIKDENQQYGPEFDGSNVDIGQPIMLPNGEKKQLTTTYSFKKGAKEGYYQTGIGLQNDISFSSNGDNGSFFLSYQNVKRTGTIIHDKYRRQTIKMSASRKYKNFKAGTNLSYSNLKTDLNNSSSNGMQALWNTSGHIDLRDYKDWKNAEGANPNDWINSYYPNPYAQMDLARREARRDRISGAIDLEYKPLKWLRFQGRAGMNL
;
A
#
# COMPACT_ATOMS: atom_id res chain seq x y z
N VAL A 1 11.27 -6.43 -1.38
CA VAL A 1 11.78 -5.09 -1.73
C VAL A 1 10.60 -4.31 -2.27
N PRO A 2 10.19 -3.19 -1.65
CA PRO A 2 9.15 -2.36 -2.26
C PRO A 2 9.68 -1.89 -3.60
N THR A 3 8.95 -2.22 -4.65
CA THR A 3 9.19 -1.67 -5.97
C THR A 3 9.25 -0.14 -5.87
N PRO A 4 10.24 0.51 -6.48
CA PRO A 4 10.27 1.97 -6.50
C PRO A 4 8.92 2.44 -7.05
N LEU A 5 8.25 3.31 -6.29
CA LEU A 5 6.96 3.86 -6.69
C LEU A 5 7.09 4.45 -8.08
N SER A 6 6.32 3.91 -9.02
CA SER A 6 6.29 4.41 -10.39
C SER A 6 5.93 5.90 -10.40
N TYR A 7 6.50 6.64 -11.36
CA TYR A 7 6.13 8.05 -11.61
C TYR A 7 4.61 8.23 -11.73
N LEU A 8 3.93 7.28 -12.36
CA LEU A 8 2.48 7.28 -12.53
C LEU A 8 1.71 7.34 -11.20
N GLN A 9 2.25 6.78 -10.13
CA GLN A 9 1.60 6.81 -8.81
C GLN A 9 1.60 8.20 -8.17
N THR A 10 2.39 9.14 -8.67
CA THR A 10 2.42 10.52 -8.19
C THR A 10 1.46 11.44 -8.95
N ILE A 11 0.93 11.00 -10.08
CA ILE A 11 -0.04 11.76 -10.88
C ILE A 11 -1.45 11.53 -10.32
N ASN A 12 -2.22 12.60 -10.17
CA ASN A 12 -3.63 12.50 -9.88
C ASN A 12 -4.39 12.01 -11.14
N PRO A 13 -5.07 10.85 -11.12
CA PRO A 13 -5.81 10.36 -12.28
C PRO A 13 -6.90 11.33 -12.76
N ASN A 14 -7.50 12.12 -11.86
CA ASN A 14 -8.53 13.09 -12.19
C ASN A 14 -7.98 14.32 -12.98
N ASP A 15 -6.66 14.52 -12.96
CA ASP A 15 -5.97 15.56 -13.74
C ASP A 15 -5.57 15.09 -15.14
N ILE A 16 -5.78 13.82 -15.47
CA ILE A 16 -5.45 13.23 -16.76
C ILE A 16 -6.57 13.54 -17.74
N GLU A 17 -6.19 14.07 -18.91
CA GLU A 17 -7.08 14.28 -20.04
C GLU A 17 -7.05 13.09 -21.00
N ASN A 18 -5.83 12.62 -21.33
CA ASN A 18 -5.63 11.49 -22.24
C ASN A 18 -4.36 10.73 -21.92
N ILE A 19 -4.37 9.42 -22.22
CA ILE A 19 -3.21 8.54 -22.15
C ILE A 19 -3.02 7.89 -23.51
N SER A 20 -1.84 8.07 -24.11
CA SER A 20 -1.45 7.43 -25.36
C SER A 20 -0.26 6.51 -25.13
N VAL A 21 -0.33 5.29 -25.66
CA VAL A 21 0.76 4.31 -25.57
C VAL A 21 1.46 4.26 -26.94
N LEU A 22 2.70 4.71 -26.98
CA LEU A 22 3.55 4.57 -28.16
C LEU A 22 4.39 3.30 -28.03
N LYS A 23 4.34 2.44 -29.03
CA LYS A 23 5.03 1.15 -29.05
C LYS A 23 6.10 1.09 -30.14
N GLY A 24 7.18 0.34 -29.88
CA GLY A 24 8.20 0.01 -30.88
C GLY A 24 8.94 1.21 -31.47
N GLY A 25 9.22 1.16 -32.77
CA GLY A 25 10.06 2.14 -33.47
C GLY A 25 9.54 3.55 -33.45
N SER A 26 8.22 3.78 -33.38
CA SER A 26 7.65 5.13 -33.31
C SER A 26 7.99 5.84 -31.98
N ALA A 27 8.07 5.09 -30.90
CA ALA A 27 8.49 5.62 -29.60
C ALA A 27 9.98 5.97 -29.62
N ALA A 28 10.82 5.08 -30.16
CA ALA A 28 12.27 5.30 -30.25
C ALA A 28 12.62 6.48 -31.20
N ALA A 29 11.87 6.66 -32.27
CA ALA A 29 12.07 7.77 -33.20
C ALA A 29 11.80 9.14 -32.56
N LEU A 30 10.84 9.21 -31.64
CA LEU A 30 10.46 10.48 -30.98
C LEU A 30 11.25 10.75 -29.68
N TYR A 31 11.62 9.72 -28.94
CA TYR A 31 12.17 9.83 -27.60
C TYR A 31 13.54 9.16 -27.41
N GLY A 32 14.13 8.66 -28.51
CA GLY A 32 15.46 8.04 -28.51
C GLY A 32 15.47 6.60 -27.95
N SER A 33 16.67 6.10 -27.71
CA SER A 33 16.90 4.68 -27.28
C SER A 33 16.25 4.33 -25.95
N ALA A 34 16.08 5.29 -25.04
CA ALA A 34 15.39 5.07 -23.76
C ALA A 34 13.92 4.65 -23.93
N ALA A 35 13.33 4.91 -25.09
CA ALA A 35 11.96 4.56 -25.42
C ALA A 35 11.82 3.25 -26.21
N ALA A 36 12.88 2.43 -26.31
CA ALA A 36 12.87 1.17 -27.07
C ALA A 36 11.76 0.21 -26.62
N ASN A 37 11.43 0.20 -25.33
CA ASN A 37 10.34 -0.60 -24.75
C ASN A 37 8.96 0.08 -24.80
N GLY A 38 8.85 1.24 -25.44
CA GLY A 38 7.62 2.03 -25.54
C GLY A 38 7.60 3.24 -24.62
N VAL A 39 6.63 4.11 -24.86
CA VAL A 39 6.37 5.34 -24.09
C VAL A 39 4.91 5.42 -23.73
N LEU A 40 4.65 5.73 -22.47
CA LEU A 40 3.34 6.15 -22.02
C LEU A 40 3.28 7.68 -22.00
N TYR A 41 2.56 8.24 -22.96
CA TYR A 41 2.37 9.69 -23.06
C TYR A 41 1.09 10.09 -22.32
N VAL A 42 1.24 10.88 -21.26
CA VAL A 42 0.14 11.35 -20.43
C VAL A 42 -0.10 12.83 -20.68
N SER A 43 -1.25 13.17 -21.26
CA SER A 43 -1.74 14.53 -21.36
C SER A 43 -2.57 14.87 -20.14
N THR A 44 -2.35 16.01 -19.56
CA THR A 44 -3.08 16.46 -18.39
C THR A 44 -3.97 17.65 -18.73
N LYS A 45 -5.10 17.77 -18.01
CA LYS A 45 -6.07 18.85 -18.19
C LYS A 45 -5.43 20.23 -18.10
N THR A 46 -5.83 21.11 -19.02
CA THR A 46 -5.32 22.48 -19.15
C THR A 46 -6.41 23.55 -18.99
N GLY A 47 -7.64 23.16 -18.70
CA GLY A 47 -8.84 23.99 -18.65
C GLY A 47 -9.78 23.72 -19.83
N GLU A 48 -11.06 23.54 -19.54
CA GLU A 48 -12.10 23.31 -20.55
C GLU A 48 -12.62 24.64 -21.10
N ARG A 49 -12.93 24.70 -22.40
CA ARG A 49 -13.52 25.88 -23.04
C ARG A 49 -14.91 26.15 -22.46
N GLY A 50 -15.18 27.39 -22.08
CA GLY A 50 -16.47 27.81 -21.58
C GLY A 50 -16.41 28.62 -20.29
N ARG A 51 -17.44 28.52 -19.47
CA ARG A 51 -17.52 29.20 -18.17
C ARG A 51 -16.54 28.60 -17.17
N PRO A 52 -16.02 29.39 -16.21
CA PRO A 52 -15.26 28.84 -15.08
C PRO A 52 -16.03 27.71 -14.41
N ASN A 53 -15.38 26.60 -14.16
CA ASN A 53 -15.95 25.40 -13.57
C ASN A 53 -15.16 24.96 -12.33
N ILE A 54 -15.88 24.63 -11.26
CA ILE A 54 -15.35 24.01 -10.06
C ILE A 54 -15.90 22.58 -9.99
N THR A 55 -15.01 21.62 -9.86
CA THR A 55 -15.39 20.21 -9.68
C THR A 55 -14.85 19.72 -8.33
N TYR A 56 -15.73 19.08 -7.56
CA TYR A 56 -15.36 18.35 -6.35
C TYR A 56 -15.74 16.88 -6.51
N SER A 57 -14.82 15.99 -6.16
CA SER A 57 -15.03 14.54 -6.19
C SER A 57 -14.56 13.92 -4.86
N LEU A 58 -15.42 13.09 -4.29
CA LEU A 58 -15.13 12.26 -3.13
C LEU A 58 -15.18 10.80 -3.54
N THR A 59 -14.10 10.06 -3.31
CA THR A 59 -14.05 8.61 -3.52
C THR A 59 -13.69 7.92 -2.22
N THR A 60 -14.54 6.98 -1.81
CA THR A 60 -14.27 6.10 -0.66
C THR A 60 -14.10 4.68 -1.18
N THR A 61 -13.04 4.01 -0.72
CA THR A 61 -12.74 2.61 -1.05
C THR A 61 -12.67 1.76 0.20
N PHE A 62 -13.10 0.51 0.10
CA PHE A 62 -13.00 -0.49 1.16
C PHE A 62 -12.25 -1.69 0.60
N ASP A 63 -11.09 -1.99 1.20
CA ASP A 63 -10.21 -3.08 0.81
C ASP A 63 -10.30 -4.20 1.85
N LYS A 64 -10.81 -5.35 1.47
CA LYS A 64 -10.95 -6.51 2.37
C LYS A 64 -10.26 -7.73 1.79
N MET A 65 -9.50 -8.43 2.63
CA MET A 65 -8.99 -9.75 2.27
C MET A 65 -10.17 -10.71 2.12
N SER A 66 -10.39 -11.18 0.90
CA SER A 66 -11.55 -12.03 0.58
C SER A 66 -11.16 -13.46 0.24
N TYR A 67 -9.89 -13.70 -0.07
CA TYR A 67 -9.39 -15.00 -0.47
C TYR A 67 -8.28 -15.48 0.47
N PHE A 68 -8.51 -16.65 1.07
CA PHE A 68 -7.56 -17.34 1.92
C PHE A 68 -7.33 -18.75 1.39
N PRO A 69 -6.13 -19.33 1.54
CA PRO A 69 -5.91 -20.75 1.26
C PRO A 69 -6.82 -21.63 2.10
N LYS A 70 -7.12 -22.79 1.58
CA LYS A 70 -7.85 -23.81 2.34
C LYS A 70 -6.91 -24.42 3.36
N TYR A 71 -7.18 -24.19 4.65
CA TYR A 71 -6.46 -24.84 5.74
C TYR A 71 -7.05 -26.20 6.02
N GLN A 72 -6.19 -27.13 6.45
CA GLN A 72 -6.66 -28.34 7.13
C GLN A 72 -7.24 -27.97 8.51
N LYS A 73 -8.23 -28.73 9.02
CA LYS A 73 -9.00 -28.40 10.22
C LYS A 73 -9.16 -29.58 11.18
N ARG A 74 -8.40 -30.66 10.95
CA ARG A 74 -8.53 -31.91 11.71
C ARG A 74 -7.39 -32.11 12.69
N PHE A 75 -6.18 -31.68 12.34
CA PHE A 75 -4.95 -31.96 13.06
C PHE A 75 -4.34 -30.69 13.61
N GLY A 76 -3.71 -30.79 14.77
CA GLY A 76 -3.05 -29.66 15.42
C GLY A 76 -1.53 -29.78 15.43
N SER A 77 -0.92 -29.06 16.37
CA SER A 77 0.53 -29.03 16.57
C SER A 77 1.09 -30.41 16.87
N GLY A 78 2.24 -30.70 16.29
CA GLY A 78 2.94 -31.94 16.56
C GLY A 78 3.59 -32.52 15.30
N SER A 79 4.24 -33.65 15.49
CA SER A 79 4.98 -34.37 14.50
C SER A 79 4.55 -35.84 14.45
N GLU A 80 4.89 -36.48 13.33
CA GLU A 80 4.70 -37.93 13.18
C GLU A 80 5.75 -38.69 14.00
N ASP A 81 5.33 -39.73 14.70
CA ASP A 81 6.22 -40.75 15.27
C ASP A 81 6.65 -41.70 14.14
N GLY A 82 7.90 -41.64 13.78
CA GLY A 82 8.48 -42.45 12.71
C GLY A 82 8.41 -43.95 12.97
N THR A 83 8.08 -44.41 14.18
CA THR A 83 7.95 -45.80 14.55
C THR A 83 6.51 -46.29 14.41
N THR A 84 5.54 -45.51 14.87
CA THR A 84 4.12 -45.90 14.91
C THR A 84 3.31 -45.31 13.75
N GLY A 85 3.82 -44.28 13.09
CA GLY A 85 3.11 -43.54 12.04
C GLY A 85 1.97 -42.67 12.58
N PHE A 86 1.82 -42.53 13.89
CA PHE A 86 0.81 -41.70 14.53
C PHE A 86 1.41 -40.36 14.96
N GLY A 87 0.64 -39.30 14.78
CA GLY A 87 1.03 -37.98 15.25
C GLY A 87 0.96 -37.89 16.78
N TYR A 88 1.91 -37.21 17.40
CA TYR A 88 1.89 -36.86 18.80
C TYR A 88 1.92 -35.34 18.99
N TYR A 89 1.27 -34.88 20.06
CA TYR A 89 1.17 -33.45 20.35
C TYR A 89 2.50 -32.88 20.86
N ILE A 90 2.89 -31.73 20.27
CA ILE A 90 4.02 -30.94 20.74
C ILE A 90 3.54 -29.50 20.94
N LYS A 91 3.62 -29.00 22.16
CA LYS A 91 3.00 -27.72 22.57
C LYS A 91 3.54 -26.46 21.94
N ASP A 92 4.77 -26.49 21.41
CA ASP A 92 5.46 -25.35 20.79
C ASP A 92 5.88 -25.63 19.33
N GLU A 93 5.37 -26.71 18.72
CA GLU A 93 5.68 -27.05 17.33
C GLU A 93 4.79 -26.27 16.35
N ASN A 94 5.39 -25.83 15.25
CA ASN A 94 4.69 -25.16 14.17
C ASN A 94 4.15 -26.12 13.09
N GLN A 95 4.67 -27.35 13.04
CA GLN A 95 4.15 -28.38 12.17
C GLN A 95 2.78 -28.85 12.67
N GLN A 96 1.89 -29.18 11.73
CA GLN A 96 0.52 -29.59 12.04
C GLN A 96 0.26 -31.03 11.64
N TYR A 97 1.17 -31.93 12.06
CA TYR A 97 1.12 -33.36 11.89
C TYR A 97 0.84 -34.09 13.20
N GLY A 98 0.39 -33.34 14.22
CA GLY A 98 -0.02 -33.92 15.52
C GLY A 98 -1.32 -34.69 15.45
N PRO A 99 -1.88 -35.11 16.62
CA PRO A 99 -3.13 -35.87 16.68
C PRO A 99 -4.32 -35.05 16.18
N GLU A 100 -5.42 -35.76 15.92
CA GLU A 100 -6.70 -35.13 15.56
C GLU A 100 -7.25 -34.33 16.76
N PHE A 101 -7.90 -33.22 16.48
CA PHE A 101 -8.53 -32.39 17.49
C PHE A 101 -9.62 -33.18 18.25
N ASP A 102 -9.50 -33.27 19.56
CA ASP A 102 -10.38 -34.04 20.46
C ASP A 102 -11.13 -33.17 21.48
N GLY A 103 -10.85 -31.86 21.51
CA GLY A 103 -11.46 -30.93 22.45
C GLY A 103 -10.85 -30.95 23.85
N SER A 104 -9.79 -31.71 24.08
CA SER A 104 -9.07 -31.71 25.35
C SER A 104 -8.42 -30.38 25.67
N ASN A 105 -8.04 -30.17 26.93
CA ASN A 105 -7.23 -29.01 27.30
C ASN A 105 -5.75 -29.39 27.20
N VAL A 106 -4.98 -28.62 26.45
CA VAL A 106 -3.55 -28.87 26.18
C VAL A 106 -2.68 -27.67 26.53
N ASP A 107 -1.47 -27.94 26.93
CA ASP A 107 -0.45 -26.91 27.15
C ASP A 107 -0.03 -26.29 25.81
N ILE A 108 0.26 -24.98 25.80
CA ILE A 108 0.79 -24.28 24.64
C ILE A 108 2.04 -23.48 24.98
N GLY A 109 3.01 -23.51 24.08
CA GLY A 109 4.25 -22.77 24.22
C GLY A 109 5.09 -23.19 25.44
N GLN A 110 6.06 -22.37 25.76
CA GLN A 110 6.87 -22.52 26.97
C GLN A 110 6.18 -21.83 28.16
N PRO A 111 6.47 -22.24 29.43
CA PRO A 111 5.97 -21.52 30.59
C PRO A 111 6.42 -20.07 30.60
N ILE A 112 5.51 -19.15 30.78
CA ILE A 112 5.80 -17.71 30.90
C ILE A 112 6.19 -17.35 32.33
N MET A 113 6.96 -16.24 32.48
CA MET A 113 7.32 -15.72 33.80
C MET A 113 6.31 -14.65 34.22
N LEU A 114 5.65 -14.85 35.33
CA LEU A 114 4.75 -13.86 35.91
C LEU A 114 5.53 -12.74 36.65
N PRO A 115 4.93 -11.56 36.87
CA PRO A 115 5.58 -10.46 37.61
C PRO A 115 6.02 -10.80 39.02
N ASN A 116 5.39 -11.78 39.64
CA ASN A 116 5.76 -12.29 40.99
C ASN A 116 6.90 -13.31 40.97
N GLY A 117 7.46 -13.62 39.78
CA GLY A 117 8.56 -14.57 39.63
C GLY A 117 8.13 -16.03 39.47
N GLU A 118 6.84 -16.32 39.51
CA GLU A 118 6.32 -17.70 39.27
C GLU A 118 6.25 -18.00 37.79
N LYS A 119 6.39 -19.29 37.44
CA LYS A 119 6.18 -19.81 36.09
C LYS A 119 4.75 -20.26 35.91
N LYS A 120 4.10 -19.84 34.86
CA LYS A 120 2.75 -20.24 34.47
C LYS A 120 2.78 -20.94 33.11
N GLN A 121 2.24 -22.13 33.01
CA GLN A 121 1.98 -22.82 31.76
C GLN A 121 0.65 -22.35 31.20
N LEU A 122 0.67 -21.85 29.93
CA LEU A 122 -0.57 -21.49 29.22
C LEU A 122 -1.21 -22.73 28.62
N THR A 123 -2.53 -22.74 28.58
CA THR A 123 -3.34 -23.84 28.03
C THR A 123 -4.39 -23.34 27.07
N THR A 124 -4.84 -24.20 26.17
CA THR A 124 -5.98 -23.92 25.27
C THR A 124 -6.76 -25.21 25.00
N THR A 125 -8.00 -25.08 24.55
CA THR A 125 -8.77 -26.20 24.05
C THR A 125 -8.21 -26.68 22.73
N TYR A 126 -7.89 -27.96 22.61
CA TYR A 126 -7.36 -28.58 21.40
C TYR A 126 -8.45 -28.78 20.36
N SER A 127 -8.81 -27.67 19.70
CA SER A 127 -9.87 -27.60 18.68
C SER A 127 -9.55 -26.53 17.67
N PHE A 128 -9.98 -26.69 16.43
CA PHE A 128 -9.76 -25.70 15.38
C PHE A 128 -10.43 -24.36 15.69
N LYS A 129 -9.67 -23.29 15.74
CA LYS A 129 -10.16 -21.92 15.99
C LYS A 129 -10.52 -21.23 14.68
N LYS A 130 -11.79 -21.28 14.32
CA LYS A 130 -12.31 -20.66 13.10
C LYS A 130 -12.08 -19.13 13.12
N GLY A 131 -11.56 -18.59 12.02
CA GLY A 131 -11.34 -17.15 11.87
C GLY A 131 -10.09 -16.61 12.57
N ALA A 132 -9.28 -17.45 13.24
CA ALA A 132 -8.08 -17.03 13.95
C ALA A 132 -7.05 -16.37 13.04
N LYS A 133 -6.87 -16.90 11.84
CA LYS A 133 -5.93 -16.37 10.83
C LYS A 133 -6.52 -15.22 10.04
N GLU A 134 -7.78 -15.30 9.69
CA GLU A 134 -8.52 -14.24 8.99
C GLU A 134 -8.64 -12.97 9.83
N GLY A 135 -8.80 -13.14 11.17
CA GLY A 135 -8.88 -12.04 12.13
C GLY A 135 -7.61 -11.18 12.27
N TYR A 136 -6.49 -11.63 11.71
CA TYR A 136 -5.27 -10.86 11.62
C TYR A 136 -5.43 -9.63 10.70
N TYR A 137 -6.31 -9.71 9.71
CA TYR A 137 -6.53 -8.65 8.75
C TYR A 137 -7.70 -7.77 9.17
N GLN A 138 -7.63 -6.51 8.78
CA GLN A 138 -8.73 -5.54 8.90
C GLN A 138 -9.26 -5.13 7.53
N THR A 139 -10.39 -4.43 7.52
CA THR A 139 -10.82 -3.72 6.32
C THR A 139 -10.02 -2.44 6.19
N GLY A 140 -9.25 -2.31 5.11
CA GLY A 140 -8.62 -1.07 4.72
C GLY A 140 -9.65 -0.06 4.24
N ILE A 141 -9.47 1.21 4.58
CA ILE A 141 -10.36 2.31 4.17
C ILE A 141 -9.53 3.34 3.42
N GLY A 142 -9.94 3.66 2.20
CA GLY A 142 -9.39 4.74 1.41
C GLY A 142 -10.36 5.90 1.30
N LEU A 143 -9.88 7.12 1.53
CA LEU A 143 -10.61 8.36 1.34
C LEU A 143 -9.80 9.25 0.42
N GLN A 144 -10.39 9.63 -0.71
CA GLN A 144 -9.81 10.54 -1.68
C GLN A 144 -10.74 11.73 -1.88
N ASN A 145 -10.21 12.91 -1.72
CA ASN A 145 -10.88 14.17 -2.00
C ASN A 145 -10.11 14.89 -3.10
N ASP A 146 -10.82 15.29 -4.13
CA ASP A 146 -10.32 16.05 -5.27
C ASP A 146 -11.14 17.32 -5.43
N ILE A 147 -10.47 18.45 -5.54
CA ILE A 147 -11.08 19.70 -5.94
C ILE A 147 -10.31 20.28 -7.11
N SER A 148 -10.99 20.74 -8.13
CA SER A 148 -10.35 21.43 -9.26
C SER A 148 -11.16 22.64 -9.69
N PHE A 149 -10.42 23.62 -10.17
CA PHE A 149 -10.94 24.82 -10.84
C PHE A 149 -10.38 24.88 -12.24
N SER A 150 -11.22 25.10 -13.22
CA SER A 150 -10.82 25.29 -14.62
C SER A 150 -11.50 26.52 -15.23
N SER A 151 -10.75 27.23 -16.06
CA SER A 151 -11.23 28.35 -16.85
C SER A 151 -10.45 28.42 -18.15
N ASN A 152 -11.14 28.59 -19.27
CA ASN A 152 -10.50 28.73 -20.57
C ASN A 152 -11.29 29.74 -21.45
N GLY A 153 -10.64 30.82 -21.79
CA GLY A 153 -11.14 31.84 -22.70
C GLY A 153 -10.27 31.95 -23.96
N ASP A 154 -10.63 32.87 -24.84
CA ASP A 154 -9.97 33.04 -26.16
C ASP A 154 -8.46 33.37 -26.03
N ASN A 155 -8.07 34.01 -24.94
CA ASN A 155 -6.71 34.50 -24.73
C ASN A 155 -5.90 33.72 -23.69
N GLY A 156 -6.46 32.68 -23.08
CA GLY A 156 -5.72 31.89 -22.11
C GLY A 156 -6.56 30.88 -21.37
N SER A 157 -5.88 29.95 -20.74
CA SER A 157 -6.48 28.89 -19.91
C SER A 157 -5.82 28.87 -18.54
N PHE A 158 -6.61 28.45 -17.55
CA PHE A 158 -6.15 28.22 -16.20
C PHE A 158 -6.79 26.94 -15.64
N PHE A 159 -5.99 26.11 -15.03
CA PHE A 159 -6.41 24.91 -14.31
C PHE A 159 -5.63 24.82 -12.99
N LEU A 160 -6.34 24.58 -11.91
CA LEU A 160 -5.77 24.33 -10.59
C LEU A 160 -6.47 23.11 -9.98
N SER A 161 -5.74 22.16 -9.48
CA SER A 161 -6.30 21.02 -8.73
C SER A 161 -5.55 20.76 -7.43
N TYR A 162 -6.28 20.24 -6.46
CA TYR A 162 -5.76 19.70 -5.21
C TYR A 162 -6.38 18.34 -4.94
N GLN A 163 -5.55 17.35 -4.65
CA GLN A 163 -5.97 16.03 -4.24
C GLN A 163 -5.39 15.68 -2.88
N ASN A 164 -6.21 15.09 -2.02
CA ASN A 164 -5.79 14.48 -0.76
C ASN A 164 -6.28 13.04 -0.69
N VAL A 165 -5.36 12.10 -0.63
CA VAL A 165 -5.62 10.67 -0.48
C VAL A 165 -5.10 10.21 0.87
N LYS A 166 -5.97 9.54 1.64
CA LYS A 166 -5.61 8.85 2.87
C LYS A 166 -6.11 7.41 2.74
N ARG A 167 -5.25 6.43 3.05
CA ARG A 167 -5.63 5.02 3.05
C ARG A 167 -5.05 4.33 4.27
N THR A 168 -5.83 3.44 4.87
CA THR A 168 -5.34 2.41 5.78
C THR A 168 -5.23 1.10 5.01
N GLY A 169 -4.26 0.25 5.35
CA GLY A 169 -4.08 -1.05 4.72
C GLY A 169 -5.00 -2.12 5.32
N THR A 170 -5.00 -3.30 4.70
CA THR A 170 -5.61 -4.52 5.27
C THR A 170 -4.80 -5.09 6.42
N ILE A 171 -3.53 -4.72 6.55
CA ILE A 171 -2.70 -4.97 7.73
C ILE A 171 -2.88 -3.78 8.68
N ILE A 172 -3.04 -4.08 9.98
CA ILE A 172 -3.23 -3.07 11.01
C ILE A 172 -2.05 -2.10 11.02
N HIS A 173 -2.31 -0.81 11.24
CA HIS A 173 -1.36 0.30 11.28
C HIS A 173 -0.72 0.69 9.94
N ASP A 174 -0.96 -0.04 8.85
CA ASP A 174 -0.49 0.39 7.54
C ASP A 174 -1.23 1.63 7.08
N LYS A 175 -0.47 2.66 6.69
CA LYS A 175 -0.99 3.97 6.29
C LYS A 175 -0.31 4.46 5.03
N TYR A 176 -1.11 5.06 4.19
CA TYR A 176 -0.69 5.76 2.98
C TYR A 176 -1.35 7.13 2.94
N ARG A 177 -0.58 8.17 2.69
CA ARG A 177 -1.08 9.53 2.49
C ARG A 177 -0.39 10.17 1.30
N ARG A 178 -1.18 10.72 0.39
CA ARG A 178 -0.68 11.52 -0.74
C ARG A 178 -1.44 12.83 -0.82
N GLN A 179 -0.71 13.92 -1.04
CA GLN A 179 -1.25 15.22 -1.36
C GLN A 179 -0.61 15.67 -2.67
N THR A 180 -1.43 16.14 -3.60
CA THR A 180 -0.97 16.61 -4.91
C THR A 180 -1.63 17.95 -5.21
N ILE A 181 -0.83 18.92 -5.59
CA ILE A 181 -1.29 20.21 -6.13
C ILE A 181 -0.76 20.30 -7.56
N LYS A 182 -1.62 20.69 -8.47
CA LYS A 182 -1.26 20.92 -9.85
C LYS A 182 -1.85 22.23 -10.34
N MET A 183 -1.04 22.99 -11.08
CA MET A 183 -1.42 24.21 -11.76
C MET A 183 -1.00 24.12 -13.24
N SER A 184 -1.90 24.48 -14.13
CA SER A 184 -1.60 24.71 -15.54
C SER A 184 -2.17 26.08 -15.94
N ALA A 185 -1.36 26.90 -16.58
CA ALA A 185 -1.80 28.19 -17.05
C ALA A 185 -1.24 28.46 -18.43
N SER A 186 -2.00 29.13 -19.30
CA SER A 186 -1.51 29.64 -20.55
C SER A 186 -2.11 31.00 -20.85
N ARG A 187 -1.34 31.85 -21.51
CA ARG A 187 -1.78 33.17 -21.96
C ARG A 187 -1.24 33.44 -23.35
N LYS A 188 -2.12 33.94 -24.21
CA LYS A 188 -1.77 34.45 -25.54
C LYS A 188 -1.93 35.98 -25.57
N TYR A 189 -0.93 36.66 -26.00
CA TYR A 189 -0.95 38.13 -26.24
C TYR A 189 -0.35 38.41 -27.59
N LYS A 190 -1.17 38.87 -28.53
CA LYS A 190 -0.77 39.10 -29.92
C LYS A 190 -0.05 37.88 -30.52
N ASN A 191 1.21 38.04 -30.87
CA ASN A 191 2.07 37.05 -31.50
C ASN A 191 2.84 36.17 -30.48
N PHE A 192 2.65 36.44 -29.18
CA PHE A 192 3.32 35.73 -28.10
C PHE A 192 2.35 34.83 -27.34
N LYS A 193 2.77 33.60 -27.02
CA LYS A 193 2.05 32.69 -26.13
C LYS A 193 3.02 32.16 -25.09
N ALA A 194 2.62 32.23 -23.82
CA ALA A 194 3.32 31.59 -22.71
C ALA A 194 2.42 30.56 -22.06
N GLY A 195 3.01 29.46 -21.65
CA GLY A 195 2.33 28.41 -20.89
C GLY A 195 3.22 27.89 -19.78
N THR A 196 2.60 27.39 -18.70
CA THR A 196 3.30 26.73 -17.62
C THR A 196 2.46 25.57 -17.06
N ASN A 197 3.15 24.52 -16.64
CA ASN A 197 2.59 23.41 -15.88
C ASN A 197 3.47 23.20 -14.66
N LEU A 198 2.88 23.21 -13.48
CA LEU A 198 3.56 22.95 -12.21
C LEU A 198 2.79 21.88 -11.46
N SER A 199 3.49 20.93 -10.86
CA SER A 199 2.90 19.90 -10.00
C SER A 199 3.82 19.65 -8.81
N TYR A 200 3.23 19.60 -7.64
CA TYR A 200 3.88 19.18 -6.41
C TYR A 200 3.11 17.99 -5.82
N SER A 201 3.81 16.95 -5.44
CA SER A 201 3.25 15.78 -4.76
C SER A 201 4.08 15.45 -3.53
N ASN A 202 3.40 15.32 -2.39
CA ASN A 202 3.96 14.80 -1.15
C ASN A 202 3.32 13.44 -0.86
N LEU A 203 4.14 12.41 -0.76
CA LEU A 203 3.74 11.06 -0.44
C LEU A 203 4.38 10.63 0.88
N LYS A 204 3.56 10.12 1.80
CA LYS A 204 4.01 9.49 3.05
C LYS A 204 3.42 8.10 3.14
N THR A 205 4.25 7.14 3.47
CA THR A 205 3.85 5.76 3.77
C THR A 205 4.42 5.35 5.11
N ASP A 206 3.64 4.60 5.85
CA ASP A 206 4.03 3.91 7.07
C ASP A 206 3.48 2.49 6.96
N LEU A 207 4.34 1.55 6.62
CA LEU A 207 3.97 0.20 6.25
C LEU A 207 4.69 -0.82 7.13
N ASN A 208 4.06 -1.95 7.33
CA ASN A 208 4.70 -3.09 7.96
C ASN A 208 5.88 -3.56 7.09
N ASN A 209 7.07 -3.63 7.69
CA ASN A 209 8.30 -4.07 7.01
C ASN A 209 8.60 -5.56 7.21
N SER A 210 7.85 -6.24 8.09
CA SER A 210 8.01 -7.66 8.39
C SER A 210 7.02 -8.54 7.62
N SER A 211 6.59 -8.12 6.43
CA SER A 211 5.57 -8.84 5.65
C SER A 211 5.87 -10.34 5.49
N SER A 212 7.13 -10.72 5.31
CA SER A 212 7.54 -12.13 5.25
C SER A 212 7.43 -12.83 6.61
N ASN A 213 7.99 -12.24 7.67
CA ASN A 213 8.02 -12.89 9.00
C ASN A 213 6.63 -12.92 9.64
N GLY A 214 5.86 -11.83 9.54
CA GLY A 214 4.49 -11.79 10.04
C GLY A 214 3.58 -12.75 9.30
N MET A 215 3.74 -12.87 7.98
CA MET A 215 3.02 -13.85 7.17
C MET A 215 3.42 -15.28 7.52
N GLN A 216 4.71 -15.56 7.69
CA GLN A 216 5.18 -16.89 8.11
C GLN A 216 4.62 -17.26 9.48
N ALA A 217 4.64 -16.36 10.46
CA ALA A 217 4.04 -16.58 11.76
C ALA A 217 2.55 -16.91 11.65
N LEU A 218 1.81 -16.15 10.85
CA LEU A 218 0.39 -16.38 10.61
C LEU A 218 0.10 -17.75 9.99
N TRP A 219 0.87 -18.13 8.95
CA TRP A 219 0.65 -19.39 8.23
C TRP A 219 1.06 -20.61 9.02
N ASN A 220 2.15 -20.51 9.78
CA ASN A 220 2.71 -21.63 10.54
C ASN A 220 2.15 -21.76 11.96
N THR A 221 1.32 -20.83 12.43
CA THR A 221 0.62 -21.01 13.71
C THR A 221 -0.41 -22.11 13.57
N SER A 222 -0.38 -23.06 14.52
CA SER A 222 -1.27 -24.21 14.54
C SER A 222 -2.75 -23.82 14.68
N GLY A 223 -3.63 -24.61 14.10
CA GLY A 223 -5.06 -24.34 14.01
C GLY A 223 -5.81 -24.24 15.35
N HIS A 224 -5.24 -24.73 16.46
CA HIS A 224 -5.84 -24.61 17.81
C HIS A 224 -5.43 -23.33 18.55
N ILE A 225 -4.54 -22.53 17.99
CA ILE A 225 -4.12 -21.25 18.55
C ILE A 225 -4.98 -20.12 17.95
N ASP A 226 -5.68 -19.39 18.80
CA ASP A 226 -6.39 -18.19 18.36
C ASP A 226 -5.48 -16.97 18.44
N LEU A 227 -4.97 -16.55 17.30
CA LEU A 227 -4.08 -15.39 17.24
C LEU A 227 -4.74 -14.10 17.75
N ARG A 228 -6.08 -14.02 17.76
CA ARG A 228 -6.79 -12.82 18.23
C ARG A 228 -6.59 -12.56 19.72
N ASP A 229 -6.35 -13.61 20.51
CA ASP A 229 -6.08 -13.53 21.95
C ASP A 229 -4.74 -12.82 22.25
N TYR A 230 -3.82 -12.79 21.27
CA TYR A 230 -2.47 -12.23 21.38
C TYR A 230 -2.32 -10.87 20.67
N LYS A 231 -3.44 -10.24 20.32
CA LYS A 231 -3.45 -8.94 19.63
C LYS A 231 -2.90 -7.82 20.51
N ASP A 232 -3.24 -7.81 21.79
CA ASP A 232 -2.62 -6.91 22.77
C ASP A 232 -1.28 -7.51 23.23
N TRP A 233 -0.31 -7.50 22.30
CA TRP A 233 0.98 -8.14 22.52
C TRP A 233 1.79 -7.56 23.68
N LYS A 234 1.42 -6.38 24.20
CA LYS A 234 2.09 -5.73 25.34
C LYS A 234 1.60 -6.27 26.67
N ASN A 235 0.30 -6.59 26.77
CA ASN A 235 -0.34 -6.90 28.05
C ASN A 235 -0.92 -8.31 28.11
N ALA A 236 -1.22 -8.95 26.97
CA ALA A 236 -1.75 -10.30 26.97
C ALA A 236 -0.67 -11.31 27.33
N GLU A 237 -1.02 -12.26 28.19
CA GLU A 237 -0.12 -13.36 28.62
C GLU A 237 0.33 -14.18 27.40
N GLY A 238 1.61 -14.49 27.34
CA GLY A 238 2.21 -15.25 26.22
C GLY A 238 2.24 -14.51 24.88
N ALA A 239 1.97 -13.21 24.86
CA ALA A 239 1.95 -12.41 23.66
C ALA A 239 3.22 -11.57 23.46
N ASN A 240 3.93 -11.25 24.54
CA ASN A 240 5.15 -10.45 24.52
C ASN A 240 6.25 -11.22 23.76
N PRO A 241 7.12 -10.54 22.97
CA PRO A 241 8.22 -11.19 22.27
C PRO A 241 9.14 -12.06 23.12
N ASN A 242 9.27 -11.77 24.43
CA ASN A 242 10.09 -12.55 25.35
C ASN A 242 9.40 -13.81 25.88
N ASP A 243 8.07 -13.84 25.89
CA ASP A 243 7.23 -14.91 26.43
C ASP A 243 6.25 -15.46 25.37
N TRP A 244 6.59 -15.27 24.10
CA TRP A 244 5.72 -15.69 23.01
C TRP A 244 5.60 -17.22 22.92
N ILE A 245 4.36 -17.68 22.71
CA ILE A 245 4.01 -19.11 22.68
C ILE A 245 4.64 -19.91 21.53
N ASN A 246 5.19 -19.27 20.51
CA ASN A 246 5.80 -19.94 19.35
C ASN A 246 7.31 -19.70 19.35
N SER A 247 8.08 -20.79 19.38
CA SER A 247 9.55 -20.73 19.42
C SER A 247 10.21 -20.41 18.07
N TYR A 248 9.47 -20.56 16.97
CA TYR A 248 10.01 -20.44 15.60
C TYR A 248 9.75 -19.08 14.97
N TYR A 249 8.60 -18.47 15.26
CA TYR A 249 8.15 -17.24 14.64
C TYR A 249 7.70 -16.23 15.69
N PRO A 250 8.04 -14.95 15.54
CA PRO A 250 7.61 -13.92 16.49
C PRO A 250 6.11 -13.68 16.42
N ASN A 251 5.56 -13.08 17.48
CA ASN A 251 4.15 -12.65 17.48
C ASN A 251 3.87 -11.71 16.29
N PRO A 252 2.96 -12.06 15.37
CA PRO A 252 2.69 -11.27 14.18
C PRO A 252 2.16 -9.86 14.49
N TYR A 253 1.43 -9.69 15.60
CA TYR A 253 0.96 -8.36 16.02
C TYR A 253 2.08 -7.49 16.61
N ALA A 254 3.01 -8.08 17.37
CA ALA A 254 4.20 -7.36 17.81
C ALA A 254 5.05 -6.91 16.59
N GLN A 255 5.17 -7.76 15.59
CA GLN A 255 5.90 -7.41 14.36
C GLN A 255 5.23 -6.29 13.57
N MET A 256 3.91 -6.17 13.59
CA MET A 256 3.22 -5.03 12.97
C MET A 256 3.62 -3.69 13.57
N ASP A 257 3.85 -3.65 14.89
CA ASP A 257 4.18 -2.42 15.60
C ASP A 257 5.67 -2.13 15.59
N LEU A 258 6.51 -3.15 15.76
CA LEU A 258 7.95 -3.01 15.95
C LEU A 258 8.71 -2.92 14.62
N ALA A 259 8.26 -3.62 13.59
CA ALA A 259 8.92 -3.64 12.29
C ALA A 259 8.21 -2.71 11.30
N ARG A 260 8.39 -1.40 11.47
CA ARG A 260 7.80 -0.37 10.61
C ARG A 260 8.79 0.15 9.58
N ARG A 261 8.26 0.49 8.41
CA ARG A 261 8.99 1.20 7.37
C ARG A 261 8.25 2.48 7.00
N GLU A 262 8.81 3.58 7.44
CA GLU A 262 8.33 4.90 7.05
C GLU A 262 9.10 5.40 5.83
N ALA A 263 8.38 5.97 4.87
CA ALA A 263 8.98 6.65 3.74
C ALA A 263 8.22 7.95 3.44
N ARG A 264 8.99 8.97 3.10
CA ARG A 264 8.47 10.25 2.59
C ARG A 264 9.12 10.55 1.27
N ARG A 265 8.30 10.99 0.33
CA ARG A 265 8.75 11.46 -0.98
C ARG A 265 8.04 12.76 -1.33
N ASP A 266 8.84 13.77 -1.58
CA ASP A 266 8.41 15.02 -2.16
C ASP A 266 8.83 15.04 -3.62
N ARG A 267 7.97 15.52 -4.49
CA ARG A 267 8.24 15.62 -5.91
C ARG A 267 7.70 16.93 -6.44
N ILE A 268 8.56 17.66 -7.15
CA ILE A 268 8.21 18.85 -7.90
C ILE A 268 8.48 18.55 -9.37
N SER A 269 7.52 18.83 -10.23
CA SER A 269 7.72 18.81 -11.68
C SER A 269 7.11 20.06 -12.29
N GLY A 270 7.78 20.61 -13.28
CA GLY A 270 7.29 21.80 -13.94
C GLY A 270 7.86 21.98 -15.33
N ALA A 271 7.13 22.71 -16.16
CA ALA A 271 7.57 23.12 -17.48
C ALA A 271 7.04 24.52 -17.81
N ILE A 272 7.82 25.27 -18.57
CA ILE A 272 7.46 26.55 -19.14
C ILE A 272 7.59 26.41 -20.67
N ASP A 273 6.55 26.80 -21.36
CA ASP A 273 6.45 26.82 -22.82
C ASP A 273 6.33 28.27 -23.31
N LEU A 274 7.16 28.66 -24.22
CA LEU A 274 7.13 29.98 -24.88
C LEU A 274 7.00 29.80 -26.38
N GLU A 275 6.11 30.55 -27.00
CA GLU A 275 5.92 30.58 -28.43
C GLU A 275 5.85 32.04 -28.89
N TYR A 276 6.63 32.38 -29.93
CA TYR A 276 6.62 33.70 -30.57
C TYR A 276 6.48 33.56 -32.08
N LYS A 277 5.45 34.20 -32.64
CA LYS A 277 5.15 34.22 -34.08
C LYS A 277 5.29 35.61 -34.64
N PRO A 278 6.51 36.10 -34.96
CA PRO A 278 6.70 37.43 -35.51
C PRO A 278 6.02 37.60 -36.87
N LEU A 279 6.01 36.55 -37.69
CA LEU A 279 5.44 36.52 -39.03
C LEU A 279 4.53 35.30 -39.19
N LYS A 280 3.60 35.32 -40.15
CA LYS A 280 2.66 34.20 -40.40
C LYS A 280 3.36 32.87 -40.68
N TRP A 281 4.53 32.94 -41.31
CA TRP A 281 5.33 31.79 -41.72
C TRP A 281 6.47 31.45 -40.74
N LEU A 282 6.77 32.30 -39.71
CA LEU A 282 7.90 32.11 -38.81
C LEU A 282 7.40 31.95 -37.38
N ARG A 283 7.79 30.84 -36.74
CA ARG A 283 7.46 30.49 -35.36
C ARG A 283 8.71 30.09 -34.61
N PHE A 284 8.95 30.72 -33.48
CA PHE A 284 9.91 30.28 -32.47
C PHE A 284 9.20 29.63 -31.33
N GLN A 285 9.72 28.50 -30.88
CA GLN A 285 9.17 27.76 -29.73
C GLN A 285 10.31 27.30 -28.84
N GLY A 286 10.19 27.58 -27.54
CA GLY A 286 11.11 27.11 -26.51
C GLY A 286 10.34 26.43 -25.39
N ARG A 287 10.88 25.33 -24.85
CA ARG A 287 10.39 24.64 -23.68
C ARG A 287 11.54 24.41 -22.72
N ALA A 288 11.32 24.74 -21.45
CA ALA A 288 12.19 24.35 -20.33
C ALA A 288 11.37 23.58 -19.30
N GLY A 289 11.93 22.50 -18.78
CA GLY A 289 11.25 21.69 -17.77
C GLY A 289 12.22 21.16 -16.72
N MET A 290 11.69 20.93 -15.51
CA MET A 290 12.44 20.31 -14.43
C MET A 290 11.59 19.24 -13.72
N ASN A 291 12.30 18.30 -13.07
CA ASN A 291 11.71 17.24 -12.29
C ASN A 291 12.68 16.89 -11.14
N LEU A 292 12.25 17.18 -9.91
CA LEU A 292 13.02 17.03 -8.69
C LEU A 292 12.35 16.01 -7.77
#